data_d3370ba39410e2212dd8c5cee137b2f4
#
_entry.id   d3370ba39410e2212dd8c5cee137b2f4
#
_cell.length_a   1.000
_cell.length_b   1.000
_cell.length_c   1.000
_cell.angle_alpha   90.00
_cell.angle_beta   90.00
_cell.angle_gamma   90.00
#
_symmetry.space_group_name_H-M   'P 1'
#
loop_
_entity.id
_entity.type
_entity.pdbx_description
1 polymer ?
#
loop_
_entity_poly.entity_id
_entity_poly.type
_entity_poly.pdbx_seq_one_letter_code
_entity_poly.pdbx_strand_id
1 'polypeptide(L)'
;MDEREKRDVREWSQTSDTRRRRPENNARKPVNRSGQSRQRMSEAGPGRNRRPARQSSRARRRRRNAVIRWFLFFVLIIIAIGGFVIWKRYGSTNEKADLKQYYGVESETDPALVIDDQVVKQSQNAEEGNTPDPVKVYDGQYYVEYSVAHNRINKRFYWDSNENVLLYTLPGGSVSAAVGSKEYTDITEKKSEDYVILKTEGKIAYIALPFIQQYTNMEYEVYDDPTRVVITTEWGEKKVASIKRDTQVRYQGGVKSPVLTEVKKSDKVTVLEDENDWMKVATKDGFIGYVKTNALNSVEKELVSRDYEEPEYTNISENYTINMAWHNVSNADANSYILETIASTKGLNTIAPTWFSLADTEGNITSLADADYVNYAHQSNLEVWAVLRDFHGGINSYEETYHFAVDNTKHIKC
;
A
#
# COMPACT_ATOMS: atom_id res chain seq x y z
N MET A 1 -24.47 -29.17 18.76
CA MET A 1 -24.50 -28.50 20.06
C MET A 1 -23.66 -27.25 19.85
N ASP A 2 -24.17 -26.09 19.73
CA ASP A 2 -25.44 -25.50 20.11
C ASP A 2 -25.77 -24.35 19.15
N GLU A 3 -26.99 -24.35 18.68
CA GLU A 3 -27.67 -23.23 18.08
C GLU A 3 -27.88 -22.15 19.15
N ARG A 4 -27.60 -20.92 18.80
CA ARG A 4 -28.22 -19.64 19.23
C ARG A 4 -27.22 -18.52 18.96
N GLU A 5 -27.47 -17.78 17.94
CA GLU A 5 -28.08 -16.45 17.98
C GLU A 5 -28.38 -15.94 16.56
N LYS A 6 -29.59 -16.21 16.12
CA LYS A 6 -30.31 -15.45 15.11
C LYS A 6 -31.35 -14.63 15.83
N ARG A 7 -31.28 -13.32 15.71
CA ARG A 7 -32.31 -12.26 15.90
C ARG A 7 -31.54 -10.94 16.12
N ASP A 8 -31.75 -9.85 15.43
CA ASP A 8 -32.98 -9.27 14.87
C ASP A 8 -32.62 -8.34 13.68
N VAL A 9 -33.19 -8.68 12.53
CA VAL A 9 -33.46 -7.74 11.45
C VAL A 9 -34.97 -7.50 11.48
N ARG A 10 -35.43 -6.31 11.79
CA ARG A 10 -36.79 -5.80 11.49
C ARG A 10 -36.60 -4.42 10.89
N GLU A 11 -36.74 -4.35 9.59
CA GLU A 11 -37.98 -3.99 8.89
C GLU A 11 -38.67 -2.75 9.48
N TRP A 12 -38.55 -1.65 8.82
CA TRP A 12 -39.58 -0.59 8.76
C TRP A 12 -39.78 -0.23 7.31
N SER A 13 -40.76 -0.89 6.72
CA SER A 13 -41.42 -0.50 5.50
C SER A 13 -42.87 -0.13 5.87
N GLN A 14 -43.37 0.87 5.19
CA GLN A 14 -44.75 1.18 4.87
C GLN A 14 -45.64 1.73 5.98
N THR A 15 -46.23 2.82 5.68
CA THR A 15 -47.61 3.12 5.24
C THR A 15 -47.88 4.58 5.55
N SER A 16 -48.61 5.37 4.91
CA SER A 16 -49.63 5.33 3.90
C SER A 16 -50.15 6.74 3.67
N ASP A 17 -50.31 7.06 2.47
CA ASP A 17 -51.40 7.79 1.84
C ASP A 17 -52.61 8.18 2.74
N THR A 18 -52.93 9.46 2.87
CA THR A 18 -54.30 9.91 2.94
C THR A 18 -54.47 11.31 2.39
N ARG A 19 -55.21 11.33 1.30
CA ARG A 19 -55.97 12.40 0.66
C ARG A 19 -56.90 13.13 1.62
N ARG A 20 -57.27 14.34 1.15
CA ARG A 20 -58.51 15.14 1.34
C ARG A 20 -58.32 16.35 2.24
N ARG A 21 -58.77 17.50 1.90
CA ARG A 21 -59.77 18.09 0.98
C ARG A 21 -59.68 19.59 1.16
N ARG A 22 -59.82 20.32 0.05
CA ARG A 22 -60.35 21.69 0.08
C ARG A 22 -61.73 21.70 0.71
N PRO A 23 -62.13 22.82 1.30
CA PRO A 23 -63.37 23.44 0.80
C PRO A 23 -63.19 24.93 0.50
N GLU A 24 -63.82 25.27 -0.62
CA GLU A 24 -64.32 26.58 -0.96
C GLU A 24 -65.41 26.98 0.06
N ASN A 25 -65.57 28.27 0.30
CA ASN A 25 -66.78 29.05 0.15
C ASN A 25 -66.59 30.43 0.76
N ASN A 26 -66.71 31.41 -0.11
CA ASN A 26 -67.92 32.17 -0.42
C ASN A 26 -68.34 33.23 0.62
N ALA A 27 -68.27 34.45 0.08
CA ALA A 27 -69.29 35.45 0.08
C ALA A 27 -69.60 36.20 1.37
N ARG A 28 -69.46 37.48 1.33
CA ARG A 28 -70.55 38.45 1.26
C ARG A 28 -70.09 39.87 1.60
N LYS A 29 -70.39 40.76 0.62
CA LYS A 29 -70.68 42.19 0.92
C LYS A 29 -71.94 42.30 1.72
N PRO A 30 -72.13 43.38 2.51
CA PRO A 30 -73.10 44.44 2.20
C PRO A 30 -72.49 45.83 2.47
N VAL A 31 -72.69 46.76 1.61
CA VAL A 31 -73.81 47.63 1.28
C VAL A 31 -74.37 48.44 2.45
N ASN A 32 -74.21 49.76 2.28
CA ASN A 32 -75.08 50.89 2.55
C ASN A 32 -75.24 51.45 3.98
N ARG A 33 -75.11 52.72 4.14
CA ARG A 33 -76.06 53.84 4.02
C ARG A 33 -75.48 55.07 4.73
N SER A 34 -75.42 56.16 4.03
CA SER A 34 -76.33 57.30 3.93
C SER A 34 -76.25 58.34 5.04
N GLY A 35 -76.26 59.57 4.63
CA GLY A 35 -76.62 60.78 5.34
C GLY A 35 -75.77 61.96 4.91
N GLN A 36 -76.22 62.68 3.90
CA GLN A 36 -76.95 63.97 3.87
C GLN A 36 -76.37 64.92 4.95
N SER A 37 -76.06 66.15 4.68
CA SER A 37 -76.70 67.21 3.93
C SER A 37 -75.93 68.52 4.03
N ARG A 38 -76.21 69.34 3.00
CA ARG A 38 -76.37 70.80 2.92
C ARG A 38 -75.12 71.68 2.81
N GLN A 39 -75.06 72.15 1.55
CA GLN A 39 -75.22 73.52 1.05
C GLN A 39 -74.66 74.67 1.90
N ARG A 40 -73.80 75.42 1.24
CA ARG A 40 -74.05 76.85 0.86
C ARG A 40 -73.10 77.35 -0.19
N MET A 41 -73.71 77.96 -1.13
CA MET A 41 -73.15 78.77 -2.21
C MET A 41 -72.38 79.98 -1.71
N SER A 42 -71.37 80.42 -2.39
CA SER A 42 -71.20 81.74 -2.94
C SER A 42 -69.94 81.86 -3.84
N GLU A 43 -70.22 82.28 -4.99
CA GLU A 43 -69.72 83.32 -5.89
C GLU A 43 -68.24 83.30 -6.35
N ALA A 44 -68.17 83.11 -7.59
CA ALA A 44 -67.52 83.77 -8.75
C ALA A 44 -66.23 84.58 -8.58
N GLY A 45 -65.22 84.15 -9.38
CA GLY A 45 -64.14 84.98 -9.81
C GLY A 45 -63.34 84.26 -10.93
N PRO A 46 -63.06 84.84 -12.05
CA PRO A 46 -62.51 84.15 -13.20
C PRO A 46 -61.02 84.09 -13.14
N GLY A 47 -60.47 82.92 -13.09
CA GLY A 47 -59.05 82.73 -12.94
C GLY A 47 -58.43 81.65 -13.81
N ARG A 48 -57.91 82.04 -14.88
CA ARG A 48 -56.80 81.47 -15.67
C ARG A 48 -56.63 79.93 -15.72
N ASN A 49 -57.01 79.35 -16.79
CA ASN A 49 -56.61 78.05 -17.31
C ASN A 49 -55.07 77.87 -17.25
N ARG A 50 -54.56 77.19 -16.27
CA ARG A 50 -53.21 76.56 -16.39
C ARG A 50 -53.39 75.16 -16.98
N ARG A 51 -53.06 75.01 -18.26
CA ARG A 51 -52.93 73.74 -18.97
C ARG A 51 -51.88 72.93 -18.18
N PRO A 52 -52.16 71.63 -17.80
CA PRO A 52 -51.11 70.75 -17.22
C PRO A 52 -50.04 70.56 -18.30
N ALA A 53 -48.78 70.86 -17.92
CA ALA A 53 -47.65 70.65 -18.80
C ALA A 53 -47.63 69.16 -19.23
N ARG A 54 -47.80 68.90 -20.50
CA ARG A 54 -47.57 67.61 -21.13
C ARG A 54 -46.10 67.24 -20.85
N GLN A 55 -45.84 66.40 -19.81
CA GLN A 55 -44.59 65.76 -19.66
C GLN A 55 -44.23 65.00 -20.93
N SER A 56 -43.17 65.41 -21.59
CA SER A 56 -42.76 64.89 -22.87
C SER A 56 -42.60 63.40 -22.82
N SER A 57 -43.20 62.68 -23.75
CA SER A 57 -43.11 61.21 -23.89
C SER A 57 -41.64 60.66 -23.89
N ARG A 58 -40.72 61.58 -24.24
CA ARG A 58 -39.26 61.33 -24.21
C ARG A 58 -38.69 61.11 -22.79
N ALA A 59 -39.18 61.85 -21.78
CA ALA A 59 -38.70 61.70 -20.37
C ALA A 59 -39.21 60.38 -19.75
N ARG A 60 -40.45 59.95 -20.07
CA ARG A 60 -40.96 58.63 -19.63
C ARG A 60 -40.25 57.48 -20.32
N ARG A 61 -39.88 57.56 -21.60
CA ARG A 61 -39.08 56.58 -22.28
C ARG A 61 -37.67 56.48 -21.71
N ARG A 62 -37.00 57.59 -21.40
CA ARG A 62 -35.66 57.58 -20.76
C ARG A 62 -35.66 56.94 -19.38
N ARG A 63 -36.65 57.25 -18.53
CA ARG A 63 -36.79 56.63 -17.19
C ARG A 63 -37.08 55.14 -17.32
N ARG A 64 -37.96 54.70 -18.24
CA ARG A 64 -38.26 53.29 -18.47
C ARG A 64 -37.03 52.54 -18.98
N ASN A 65 -36.27 53.09 -19.87
CA ASN A 65 -35.05 52.49 -20.37
C ASN A 65 -33.91 52.46 -19.28
N ALA A 66 -33.86 53.42 -18.39
CA ALA A 66 -32.98 53.41 -17.25
C ALA A 66 -33.35 52.32 -16.27
N VAL A 67 -34.64 52.15 -15.91
CA VAL A 67 -35.14 51.07 -15.04
C VAL A 67 -34.86 49.70 -15.66
N ILE A 68 -35.09 49.55 -16.99
CA ILE A 68 -34.77 48.27 -17.68
C ILE A 68 -33.26 47.98 -17.63
N ARG A 69 -32.39 49.01 -17.83
CA ARG A 69 -30.94 48.84 -17.74
C ARG A 69 -30.52 48.42 -16.34
N TRP A 70 -31.07 49.03 -15.29
CA TRP A 70 -30.81 48.66 -13.91
C TRP A 70 -31.32 47.27 -13.60
N PHE A 71 -32.49 46.89 -14.10
CA PHE A 71 -33.05 45.56 -13.94
C PHE A 71 -32.14 44.50 -14.60
N LEU A 72 -31.71 44.73 -15.83
CA LEU A 72 -30.77 43.85 -16.53
C LEU A 72 -29.42 43.75 -15.80
N PHE A 73 -28.95 44.87 -15.23
CA PHE A 73 -27.71 44.88 -14.44
C PHE A 73 -27.85 44.00 -13.18
N PHE A 74 -28.98 44.10 -12.46
CA PHE A 74 -29.25 43.25 -11.31
C PHE A 74 -29.40 41.77 -11.70
N VAL A 75 -30.02 41.45 -12.80
CA VAL A 75 -30.13 40.08 -13.31
C VAL A 75 -28.73 39.54 -13.64
N LEU A 76 -27.87 40.33 -14.28
CA LEU A 76 -26.47 39.94 -14.54
C LEU A 76 -25.69 39.68 -13.25
N ILE A 77 -25.87 40.51 -12.21
CA ILE A 77 -25.24 40.32 -10.90
C ILE A 77 -25.71 38.98 -10.27
N ILE A 78 -27.03 38.72 -10.32
CA ILE A 78 -27.60 37.45 -9.79
C ILE A 78 -27.03 36.25 -10.53
N ILE A 79 -26.92 36.34 -11.86
CA ILE A 79 -26.30 35.27 -12.68
C ILE A 79 -24.82 35.11 -12.34
N ALA A 80 -24.09 36.24 -12.18
CA ALA A 80 -22.68 36.19 -11.80
C ALA A 80 -22.47 35.59 -10.41
N ILE A 81 -23.29 35.98 -9.41
CA ILE A 81 -23.28 35.42 -8.08
C ILE A 81 -23.64 33.92 -8.10
N GLY A 82 -24.71 33.56 -8.82
CA GLY A 82 -25.12 32.17 -9.02
C GLY A 82 -24.03 31.33 -9.67
N GLY A 83 -23.44 31.86 -10.75
CA GLY A 83 -22.31 31.24 -11.43
C GLY A 83 -21.09 31.07 -10.52
N PHE A 84 -20.77 32.08 -9.72
CA PHE A 84 -19.67 32.03 -8.74
C PHE A 84 -19.93 30.98 -7.67
N VAL A 85 -21.16 30.91 -7.13
CA VAL A 85 -21.54 29.89 -6.12
C VAL A 85 -21.44 28.48 -6.72
N ILE A 86 -21.94 28.29 -7.94
CA ILE A 86 -21.85 27.02 -8.66
C ILE A 86 -20.37 26.66 -8.92
N TRP A 87 -19.56 27.61 -9.40
CA TRP A 87 -18.13 27.40 -9.62
C TRP A 87 -17.39 27.07 -8.30
N LYS A 88 -17.67 27.81 -7.20
CA LYS A 88 -17.09 27.51 -5.88
C LYS A 88 -17.51 26.13 -5.38
N ARG A 89 -18.74 25.69 -5.65
CA ARG A 89 -19.25 24.39 -5.18
C ARG A 89 -18.78 23.21 -6.03
N TYR A 90 -18.71 23.36 -7.35
CA TYR A 90 -18.45 22.28 -8.31
C TYR A 90 -17.14 22.43 -9.08
N GLY A 91 -16.48 23.57 -9.03
CA GLY A 91 -15.18 23.79 -9.68
C GLY A 91 -14.09 22.95 -9.02
N SER A 92 -13.06 22.53 -9.78
CA SER A 92 -11.90 21.84 -9.26
C SER A 92 -11.06 22.75 -8.37
N THR A 93 -10.47 22.17 -7.33
CA THR A 93 -9.42 22.84 -6.55
C THR A 93 -8.05 22.63 -7.19
N ASN A 94 -7.14 23.59 -7.02
CA ASN A 94 -5.73 23.49 -7.34
C ASN A 94 -4.86 23.45 -6.06
N GLU A 95 -5.50 23.25 -4.92
CA GLU A 95 -4.81 23.06 -3.65
C GLU A 95 -3.88 21.87 -3.74
N LYS A 96 -2.62 22.06 -3.39
CA LYS A 96 -1.62 20.99 -3.36
C LYS A 96 -1.78 20.18 -2.09
N ALA A 97 -1.57 18.88 -2.19
CA ALA A 97 -1.52 18.01 -1.03
C ALA A 97 -0.25 18.30 -0.22
N ASP A 98 -0.33 18.09 1.09
CA ASP A 98 0.85 18.01 1.93
C ASP A 98 1.57 16.69 1.66
N LEU A 99 2.67 16.76 0.93
CA LEU A 99 3.43 15.58 0.51
C LEU A 99 4.17 14.91 1.66
N LYS A 100 4.53 15.64 2.74
CA LYS A 100 5.08 15.05 3.95
C LYS A 100 4.06 14.11 4.60
N GLN A 101 2.87 14.61 4.82
CA GLN A 101 1.78 13.82 5.37
C GLN A 101 1.39 12.66 4.44
N TYR A 102 1.42 12.89 3.12
CA TYR A 102 1.10 11.88 2.13
C TYR A 102 2.08 10.70 2.19
N TYR A 103 3.38 10.96 2.17
CA TYR A 103 4.41 9.93 2.24
C TYR A 103 4.71 9.47 3.68
N GLY A 104 4.34 10.25 4.68
CA GLY A 104 4.62 9.94 6.10
C GLY A 104 6.07 10.19 6.47
N VAL A 105 6.71 11.21 5.89
CA VAL A 105 8.08 11.65 6.22
C VAL A 105 8.05 12.86 7.14
N GLU A 106 9.07 13.01 7.98
CA GLU A 106 9.13 14.12 8.94
C GLU A 106 9.63 15.42 8.30
N SER A 107 10.59 15.32 7.40
CA SER A 107 11.19 16.44 6.66
C SER A 107 11.00 16.30 5.15
N GLU A 108 11.04 17.41 4.40
CA GLU A 108 11.05 17.40 2.93
C GLU A 108 12.33 16.80 2.33
N THR A 109 13.39 16.78 3.15
CA THR A 109 14.67 16.20 2.77
C THR A 109 14.76 14.70 3.02
N ASP A 110 13.84 14.16 3.82
CA ASP A 110 13.80 12.72 4.10
C ASP A 110 13.24 11.99 2.89
N PRO A 111 13.91 10.95 2.42
CA PRO A 111 13.43 10.21 1.26
C PRO A 111 12.17 9.42 1.63
N ALA A 112 11.17 9.50 0.76
CA ALA A 112 10.00 8.62 0.81
C ALA A 112 10.30 7.29 0.14
N LEU A 113 9.62 6.23 0.55
CA LEU A 113 9.74 4.90 -0.04
C LEU A 113 8.42 4.45 -0.64
N VAL A 114 8.49 4.00 -1.88
CA VAL A 114 7.37 3.37 -2.60
C VAL A 114 7.85 2.01 -3.09
N ILE A 115 7.10 0.96 -2.79
CA ILE A 115 7.39 -0.41 -3.24
C ILE A 115 6.14 -0.95 -3.92
N ASP A 116 6.25 -1.40 -5.17
CA ASP A 116 5.17 -2.02 -5.95
C ASP A 116 3.87 -1.21 -5.89
N ASP A 117 3.97 0.06 -6.27
CA ASP A 117 2.86 0.99 -6.30
C ASP A 117 2.17 1.23 -4.93
N GLN A 118 2.91 1.05 -3.82
CA GLN A 118 2.45 1.30 -2.45
C GLN A 118 3.42 2.20 -1.68
N VAL A 119 2.91 3.25 -1.06
CA VAL A 119 3.71 4.09 -0.16
C VAL A 119 4.01 3.31 1.12
N VAL A 120 5.30 3.17 1.43
CA VAL A 120 5.77 2.55 2.67
C VAL A 120 5.95 3.62 3.72
N LYS A 121 5.06 3.64 4.70
CA LYS A 121 5.13 4.57 5.83
C LYS A 121 5.89 3.94 6.99
N GLN A 122 6.35 4.77 7.91
CA GLN A 122 6.93 4.32 9.18
C GLN A 122 6.01 3.30 9.87
N SER A 123 6.59 2.27 10.46
CA SER A 123 5.84 1.23 11.16
C SER A 123 5.16 1.81 12.41
N GLN A 124 3.82 1.73 12.48
CA GLN A 124 3.08 2.16 13.66
C GLN A 124 3.19 1.19 14.86
N ASN A 125 3.86 0.04 14.66
CA ASN A 125 4.03 -1.00 15.68
C ASN A 125 5.42 -0.96 16.36
N ALA A 126 6.22 0.07 16.11
CA ALA A 126 7.46 0.27 16.83
C ALA A 126 7.18 0.70 18.28
N GLU A 127 7.99 0.22 19.22
CA GLU A 127 7.95 0.69 20.62
C GLU A 127 8.00 2.22 20.66
N GLU A 128 7.18 2.84 21.51
CA GLU A 128 7.07 4.29 21.62
C GLU A 128 8.45 4.95 21.64
N GLY A 129 8.73 5.78 20.63
CA GLY A 129 9.92 6.61 20.53
C GLY A 129 11.03 6.09 19.59
N ASN A 130 10.84 4.99 18.87
CA ASN A 130 11.87 4.47 17.96
C ASN A 130 11.27 3.88 16.66
N THR A 131 10.47 4.67 15.97
CA THR A 131 9.91 4.27 14.66
C THR A 131 10.97 4.53 13.59
N PRO A 132 11.54 3.49 12.95
CA PRO A 132 12.56 3.70 11.94
C PRO A 132 12.00 4.29 10.65
N ASP A 133 12.77 5.17 10.01
CA ASP A 133 12.49 5.57 8.65
C ASP A 133 12.67 4.37 7.72
N PRO A 134 11.74 4.13 6.79
CA PRO A 134 11.82 2.96 5.91
C PRO A 134 12.99 3.02 4.93
N VAL A 135 13.50 4.20 4.66
CA VAL A 135 14.66 4.44 3.78
C VAL A 135 15.46 5.63 4.29
N LYS A 136 16.77 5.57 4.21
CA LYS A 136 17.72 6.65 4.59
C LYS A 136 18.79 6.85 3.54
N VAL A 137 19.44 8.01 3.60
CA VAL A 137 20.59 8.35 2.77
C VAL A 137 21.82 8.52 3.67
N TYR A 138 22.89 7.79 3.35
CA TYR A 138 24.19 7.94 3.98
C TYR A 138 25.26 8.07 2.90
N ASP A 139 26.03 9.13 2.96
CA ASP A 139 27.14 9.41 2.00
C ASP A 139 26.67 9.39 0.52
N GLY A 140 25.43 9.84 0.26
CA GLY A 140 24.81 9.83 -1.06
C GLY A 140 24.26 8.49 -1.53
N GLN A 141 24.36 7.44 -0.72
CA GLN A 141 23.83 6.11 -1.00
C GLN A 141 22.51 5.88 -0.24
N TYR A 142 21.52 5.27 -0.90
CA TYR A 142 20.23 4.92 -0.31
C TYR A 142 20.28 3.57 0.38
N TYR A 143 19.67 3.49 1.55
CA TYR A 143 19.59 2.30 2.39
C TYR A 143 18.16 2.06 2.82
N VAL A 144 17.72 0.82 2.76
CA VAL A 144 16.38 0.39 3.22
C VAL A 144 16.51 -0.24 4.60
N GLU A 145 15.57 0.09 5.49
CA GLU A 145 15.48 -0.52 6.81
C GLU A 145 15.31 -2.04 6.67
N TYR A 146 16.00 -2.80 7.52
CA TYR A 146 16.09 -4.25 7.43
C TYR A 146 14.72 -4.95 7.41
N SER A 147 13.80 -4.57 8.29
CA SER A 147 12.48 -5.24 8.33
C SER A 147 11.66 -4.97 7.07
N VAL A 148 11.81 -3.81 6.45
CA VAL A 148 11.21 -3.49 5.16
C VAL A 148 11.87 -4.32 4.06
N ALA A 149 13.19 -4.37 4.01
CA ALA A 149 13.93 -5.19 3.05
C ALA A 149 13.53 -6.66 3.14
N HIS A 150 13.54 -7.23 4.35
CA HIS A 150 13.17 -8.61 4.62
C HIS A 150 11.70 -8.92 4.28
N ASN A 151 10.76 -8.10 4.77
CA ASN A 151 9.34 -8.43 4.67
C ASN A 151 8.71 -8.05 3.32
N ARG A 152 9.26 -7.05 2.63
CA ARG A 152 8.63 -6.49 1.42
C ARG A 152 9.44 -6.65 0.14
N ILE A 153 10.74 -6.93 0.25
CA ILE A 153 11.59 -7.06 -0.93
C ILE A 153 12.10 -8.49 -1.05
N ASN A 154 12.87 -8.99 -0.07
CA ASN A 154 13.42 -10.34 -0.15
C ASN A 154 13.68 -10.94 1.24
N LYS A 155 12.93 -11.97 1.58
CA LYS A 155 12.97 -12.68 2.87
C LYS A 155 14.27 -13.44 3.13
N ARG A 156 15.15 -13.57 2.14
CA ARG A 156 16.43 -14.27 2.30
C ARG A 156 17.51 -13.41 2.96
N PHE A 157 17.29 -12.10 3.06
CA PHE A 157 18.15 -11.26 3.90
C PHE A 157 17.82 -11.48 5.37
N TYR A 158 18.80 -11.81 6.13
CA TYR A 158 18.71 -11.99 7.58
C TYR A 158 19.80 -11.16 8.27
N TRP A 159 19.42 -10.32 9.22
CA TRP A 159 20.35 -9.59 10.06
C TRP A 159 20.42 -10.21 11.44
N ASP A 160 21.59 -10.74 11.79
CA ASP A 160 21.90 -11.18 13.14
C ASP A 160 22.40 -10.00 13.97
N SER A 161 21.54 -9.53 14.88
CA SER A 161 21.86 -8.40 15.75
C SER A 161 22.86 -8.75 16.87
N ASN A 162 23.07 -10.03 17.17
CA ASN A 162 24.02 -10.46 18.19
C ASN A 162 25.43 -10.49 17.61
N GLU A 163 25.59 -11.06 16.42
CA GLU A 163 26.87 -11.15 15.71
C GLU A 163 27.18 -9.90 14.86
N ASN A 164 26.22 -8.97 14.72
CA ASN A 164 26.32 -7.77 13.87
C ASN A 164 26.68 -8.09 12.41
N VAL A 165 26.04 -9.09 11.85
CA VAL A 165 26.27 -9.56 10.50
C VAL A 165 24.97 -9.63 9.68
N LEU A 166 25.03 -9.19 8.44
CA LEU A 166 23.98 -9.44 7.44
C LEU A 166 24.29 -10.76 6.75
N LEU A 167 23.33 -11.64 6.69
CA LEU A 167 23.36 -12.89 5.95
C LEU A 167 22.37 -12.88 4.80
N TYR A 168 22.75 -13.50 3.69
CA TYR A 168 21.85 -13.77 2.58
C TYR A 168 22.05 -15.21 2.11
N THR A 169 20.97 -15.98 2.00
CA THR A 169 21.04 -17.40 1.65
C THR A 169 21.03 -17.58 0.13
N LEU A 170 22.03 -18.28 -0.38
CA LEU A 170 22.16 -18.73 -1.77
C LEU A 170 21.99 -20.26 -1.87
N PRO A 171 21.72 -20.83 -3.06
CA PRO A 171 21.64 -22.29 -3.24
C PRO A 171 22.89 -23.05 -2.81
N GLY A 172 24.08 -22.45 -3.03
CA GLY A 172 25.36 -23.06 -2.73
C GLY A 172 26.03 -22.64 -1.42
N GLY A 173 25.34 -21.78 -0.61
CA GLY A 173 25.93 -21.27 0.62
C GLY A 173 25.28 -19.98 1.11
N SER A 174 26.06 -19.10 1.70
CA SER A 174 25.57 -17.82 2.19
C SER A 174 26.52 -16.67 1.86
N VAL A 175 25.94 -15.51 1.68
CA VAL A 175 26.67 -14.23 1.66
C VAL A 175 26.66 -13.66 3.06
N SER A 176 27.79 -13.13 3.53
CA SER A 176 27.88 -12.50 4.84
C SER A 176 28.64 -11.17 4.77
N ALA A 177 28.06 -10.14 5.40
CA ALA A 177 28.65 -8.80 5.48
C ALA A 177 28.55 -8.27 6.90
N ALA A 178 29.67 -7.87 7.50
CA ALA A 178 29.68 -7.26 8.83
C ALA A 178 29.15 -5.83 8.79
N VAL A 179 28.57 -5.37 9.90
CA VAL A 179 28.13 -3.97 10.07
C VAL A 179 29.32 -3.03 9.86
N GLY A 180 29.10 -1.97 9.08
CA GLY A 180 30.11 -0.95 8.76
C GLY A 180 31.13 -1.36 7.73
N SER A 181 31.07 -2.59 7.20
CA SER A 181 32.02 -3.10 6.22
C SER A 181 31.57 -2.80 4.78
N LYS A 182 32.56 -2.58 3.94
CA LYS A 182 32.45 -2.62 2.47
C LYS A 182 32.78 -4.00 1.89
N GLU A 183 33.49 -4.82 2.70
CA GLU A 183 33.87 -6.17 2.34
C GLU A 183 32.80 -7.16 2.78
N TYR A 184 32.62 -8.20 2.01
CA TYR A 184 31.71 -9.30 2.29
C TYR A 184 32.28 -10.62 1.77
N THR A 185 31.77 -11.72 2.28
CA THR A 185 32.07 -13.05 1.80
C THR A 185 30.87 -13.57 1.02
N ASP A 186 31.09 -13.96 -0.23
CA ASP A 186 30.09 -14.59 -1.12
C ASP A 186 30.45 -16.08 -1.21
N ILE A 187 29.70 -16.91 -0.45
CA ILE A 187 29.99 -18.33 -0.22
C ILE A 187 31.38 -18.50 0.39
N THR A 188 32.44 -18.50 -0.42
CA THR A 188 33.83 -18.64 0.01
C THR A 188 34.73 -17.52 -0.49
N GLU A 189 34.24 -16.69 -1.42
CA GLU A 189 35.00 -15.62 -2.04
C GLU A 189 34.86 -14.30 -1.28
N LYS A 190 35.96 -13.63 -1.02
CA LYS A 190 35.95 -12.26 -0.48
C LYS A 190 35.75 -11.27 -1.61
N LYS A 191 34.73 -10.44 -1.46
CA LYS A 191 34.37 -9.37 -2.39
C LYS A 191 34.26 -8.04 -1.65
N SER A 192 34.21 -6.95 -2.37
CA SER A 192 34.04 -5.61 -1.78
C SER A 192 33.26 -4.70 -2.72
N GLU A 193 32.49 -3.79 -2.11
CA GLU A 193 31.78 -2.71 -2.77
C GLU A 193 32.47 -1.36 -2.51
N ASP A 194 32.10 -0.34 -3.21
CA ASP A 194 32.58 1.05 -2.99
C ASP A 194 31.82 1.78 -1.87
N TYR A 195 30.74 1.16 -1.36
CA TYR A 195 29.89 1.65 -0.28
C TYR A 195 29.85 0.66 0.91
N VAL A 196 29.42 1.14 2.09
CA VAL A 196 29.16 0.29 3.25
C VAL A 196 27.88 -0.50 2.99
N ILE A 197 27.93 -1.83 3.16
CA ILE A 197 26.78 -2.72 2.84
C ILE A 197 25.67 -2.61 3.87
N LEU A 198 26.04 -2.67 5.15
CA LEU A 198 25.11 -2.64 6.29
C LEU A 198 25.51 -1.55 7.28
N LYS A 199 24.57 -0.65 7.59
CA LYS A 199 24.73 0.36 8.65
C LYS A 199 23.70 0.14 9.76
N THR A 200 24.02 0.56 10.98
CA THR A 200 23.11 0.47 12.12
C THR A 200 22.95 1.80 12.83
N GLU A 201 21.76 2.06 13.33
CA GLU A 201 21.43 3.13 14.27
C GLU A 201 20.81 2.49 15.52
N GLY A 202 21.60 2.33 16.56
CA GLY A 202 21.18 1.55 17.74
C GLY A 202 20.85 0.10 17.36
N LYS A 203 19.58 -0.28 17.50
CA LYS A 203 19.09 -1.63 17.15
C LYS A 203 18.46 -1.72 15.76
N ILE A 204 18.49 -0.65 14.97
CA ILE A 204 17.89 -0.59 13.65
C ILE A 204 19.00 -0.77 12.62
N ALA A 205 18.80 -1.68 11.68
CA ALA A 205 19.75 -1.95 10.61
C ALA A 205 19.21 -1.44 9.25
N TYR A 206 20.13 -0.97 8.42
CA TYR A 206 19.85 -0.42 7.10
C TYR A 206 20.77 -1.08 6.07
N ILE A 207 20.20 -1.67 5.04
CA ILE A 207 20.92 -2.37 3.96
C ILE A 207 20.99 -1.47 2.74
N ALA A 208 22.17 -1.35 2.12
CA ALA A 208 22.37 -0.59 0.91
C ALA A 208 21.51 -1.13 -0.25
N LEU A 209 20.76 -0.25 -0.92
CA LEU A 209 19.86 -0.63 -2.03
C LEU A 209 20.57 -1.38 -3.17
N PRO A 210 21.76 -0.95 -3.67
CA PRO A 210 22.43 -1.68 -4.73
C PRO A 210 22.84 -3.09 -4.27
N PHE A 211 23.14 -3.30 -2.98
CA PHE A 211 23.43 -4.64 -2.49
C PHE A 211 22.18 -5.53 -2.48
N ILE A 212 21.02 -4.98 -2.11
CA ILE A 212 19.74 -5.70 -2.20
C ILE A 212 19.43 -6.05 -3.67
N GLN A 213 19.64 -5.11 -4.59
CA GLN A 213 19.40 -5.30 -6.04
C GLN A 213 20.29 -6.37 -6.65
N GLN A 214 21.52 -6.53 -6.16
CA GLN A 214 22.45 -7.55 -6.64
C GLN A 214 21.89 -8.97 -6.46
N TYR A 215 21.15 -9.21 -5.38
CA TYR A 215 20.61 -10.53 -5.01
C TYR A 215 19.08 -10.65 -5.16
N THR A 216 18.44 -9.66 -5.78
CA THR A 216 16.98 -9.62 -5.88
C THR A 216 16.53 -9.19 -7.25
N ASN A 217 15.51 -9.83 -7.78
CA ASN A 217 14.84 -9.40 -9.00
C ASN A 217 14.04 -8.12 -8.75
N MET A 218 14.75 -7.00 -8.61
CA MET A 218 14.16 -5.68 -8.35
C MET A 218 14.86 -4.59 -9.16
N GLU A 219 14.13 -3.53 -9.45
CA GLU A 219 14.68 -2.25 -9.93
C GLU A 219 14.28 -1.14 -8.97
N TYR A 220 15.10 -0.11 -8.89
CA TYR A 220 14.76 1.10 -8.19
C TYR A 220 15.16 2.35 -8.96
N GLU A 221 14.37 3.38 -8.84
CA GLU A 221 14.64 4.72 -9.37
C GLU A 221 14.48 5.75 -8.23
N VAL A 222 15.24 6.84 -8.30
CA VAL A 222 15.17 7.93 -7.34
C VAL A 222 14.66 9.18 -8.05
N TYR A 223 13.68 9.83 -7.44
CA TYR A 223 13.07 11.06 -7.94
C TYR A 223 13.17 12.16 -6.89
N ASP A 224 13.25 13.40 -7.34
CA ASP A 224 13.30 14.58 -6.49
C ASP A 224 11.91 15.23 -6.32
N ASP A 225 11.83 16.23 -5.44
CA ASP A 225 10.68 17.11 -5.21
C ASP A 225 9.33 16.40 -4.86
N PRO A 226 9.20 15.73 -3.70
CA PRO A 226 10.19 15.41 -2.68
C PRO A 226 11.04 14.19 -3.07
N THR A 227 12.16 13.99 -2.41
CA THR A 227 13.01 12.82 -2.67
C THR A 227 12.22 11.53 -2.43
N ARG A 228 12.17 10.66 -3.45
CA ARG A 228 11.45 9.38 -3.43
C ARG A 228 12.29 8.27 -4.02
N VAL A 229 12.33 7.16 -3.32
CA VAL A 229 12.87 5.90 -3.83
C VAL A 229 11.69 5.03 -4.23
N VAL A 230 11.61 4.70 -5.50
CA VAL A 230 10.55 3.84 -6.07
C VAL A 230 11.17 2.51 -6.44
N ILE A 231 10.70 1.44 -5.80
CA ILE A 231 11.18 0.08 -5.97
C ILE A 231 10.10 -0.75 -6.67
N THR A 232 10.49 -1.51 -7.67
CA THR A 232 9.67 -2.53 -8.33
C THR A 232 10.26 -3.90 -8.07
N THR A 233 9.46 -4.80 -7.50
CA THR A 233 9.79 -6.21 -7.27
C THR A 233 8.80 -7.15 -7.98
N GLU A 234 7.61 -6.65 -8.31
CA GLU A 234 6.55 -7.40 -8.99
C GLU A 234 6.61 -7.21 -10.50
N TRP A 235 6.85 -8.30 -11.20
CA TRP A 235 6.96 -8.37 -12.65
C TRP A 235 5.77 -9.11 -13.25
N GLY A 236 5.51 -8.90 -14.53
CA GLY A 236 4.40 -9.54 -15.24
C GLY A 236 3.45 -8.56 -15.89
N GLU A 237 2.21 -8.98 -16.14
CA GLU A 237 1.18 -8.13 -16.75
C GLU A 237 0.68 -7.06 -15.78
N LYS A 238 0.89 -5.78 -16.14
CA LYS A 238 0.30 -4.63 -15.46
C LYS A 238 -0.78 -3.98 -16.33
N LYS A 239 -1.83 -3.47 -15.70
CA LYS A 239 -2.82 -2.61 -16.38
C LYS A 239 -2.26 -1.20 -16.47
N VAL A 240 -2.15 -0.66 -17.68
CA VAL A 240 -1.63 0.67 -17.91
C VAL A 240 -2.60 1.49 -18.74
N ALA A 241 -2.57 2.80 -18.56
CA ALA A 241 -3.29 3.73 -19.42
C ALA A 241 -2.41 4.93 -19.74
N SER A 242 -2.51 5.46 -20.95
CA SER A 242 -1.87 6.73 -21.29
C SER A 242 -2.79 7.91 -21.00
N ILE A 243 -2.20 9.02 -20.58
CA ILE A 243 -2.91 10.27 -20.31
C ILE A 243 -3.36 10.89 -21.63
N LYS A 244 -4.67 11.14 -21.79
CA LYS A 244 -5.29 11.69 -22.99
C LYS A 244 -5.05 13.19 -23.14
N ARG A 245 -4.98 13.92 -22.02
CA ARG A 245 -4.75 15.37 -21.91
C ARG A 245 -4.13 15.69 -20.58
N ASP A 246 -3.36 16.76 -20.50
CA ASP A 246 -2.78 17.25 -19.24
C ASP A 246 -3.83 17.27 -18.14
N THR A 247 -3.52 16.67 -17.01
CA THR A 247 -4.45 16.50 -15.89
C THR A 247 -3.69 16.39 -14.57
N GLN A 248 -4.44 16.26 -13.49
CA GLN A 248 -3.92 16.19 -12.13
C GLN A 248 -4.22 14.83 -11.51
N VAL A 249 -3.21 14.26 -10.84
CA VAL A 249 -3.38 13.15 -9.92
C VAL A 249 -3.76 13.71 -8.57
N ARG A 250 -4.87 13.26 -8.00
CA ARG A 250 -5.43 13.77 -6.75
C ARG A 250 -5.35 12.73 -5.64
N TYR A 251 -5.31 13.19 -4.41
CA TYR A 251 -5.21 12.33 -3.23
C TYR A 251 -6.40 11.36 -3.09
N GLN A 252 -7.61 11.82 -3.47
CA GLN A 252 -8.83 11.01 -3.48
C GLN A 252 -9.63 11.28 -4.76
N GLY A 253 -10.57 10.39 -5.09
CA GLY A 253 -11.49 10.55 -6.21
C GLY A 253 -12.47 11.71 -5.98
N GLY A 254 -12.15 12.90 -6.48
CA GLY A 254 -12.98 14.08 -6.34
C GLY A 254 -12.33 15.37 -6.81
N VAL A 255 -13.12 16.27 -7.42
CA VAL A 255 -12.62 17.57 -7.92
C VAL A 255 -12.17 18.52 -6.81
N LYS A 256 -12.55 18.26 -5.57
CA LYS A 256 -12.15 19.03 -4.37
C LYS A 256 -11.01 18.42 -3.60
N SER A 257 -10.58 17.21 -3.97
CA SER A 257 -9.43 16.56 -3.37
C SER A 257 -8.15 17.31 -3.72
N PRO A 258 -7.19 17.46 -2.78
CA PRO A 258 -5.89 18.07 -3.05
C PRO A 258 -5.13 17.37 -4.18
N VAL A 259 -4.31 18.14 -4.87
CA VAL A 259 -3.50 17.67 -6.00
C VAL A 259 -2.18 17.13 -5.49
N LEU A 260 -1.86 15.87 -5.83
CA LEU A 260 -0.56 15.26 -5.55
C LEU A 260 0.49 15.70 -6.56
N THR A 261 0.19 15.50 -7.85
CA THR A 261 1.10 15.85 -8.95
C THR A 261 0.31 16.15 -10.23
N GLU A 262 1.00 16.66 -11.24
CA GLU A 262 0.47 16.91 -12.58
C GLU A 262 1.09 15.92 -13.55
N VAL A 263 0.27 15.34 -14.41
CA VAL A 263 0.68 14.42 -15.47
C VAL A 263 0.35 14.99 -16.83
N LYS A 264 1.23 14.77 -17.78
CA LYS A 264 1.14 15.33 -19.13
C LYS A 264 0.45 14.35 -20.10
N LYS A 265 -0.02 14.90 -21.19
CA LYS A 265 -0.54 14.09 -22.29
C LYS A 265 0.52 13.07 -22.74
N SER A 266 0.10 11.83 -22.93
CA SER A 266 0.92 10.67 -23.31
C SER A 266 1.76 10.06 -22.21
N ASP A 267 1.83 10.64 -21.00
CA ASP A 267 2.43 9.93 -19.86
C ASP A 267 1.67 8.62 -19.64
N LYS A 268 2.40 7.57 -19.25
CA LYS A 268 1.83 6.29 -18.86
C LYS A 268 1.65 6.24 -17.34
N VAL A 269 0.53 5.66 -16.91
CA VAL A 269 0.24 5.39 -15.50
C VAL A 269 -0.20 3.94 -15.34
N THR A 270 0.17 3.30 -14.24
CA THR A 270 -0.36 1.99 -13.85
C THR A 270 -1.75 2.19 -13.28
N VAL A 271 -2.73 1.40 -13.71
CA VAL A 271 -4.12 1.43 -13.22
C VAL A 271 -4.27 0.39 -12.13
N LEU A 272 -4.51 0.85 -10.90
CA LEU A 272 -4.64 0.01 -9.72
C LEU A 272 -6.10 -0.39 -9.45
N GLU A 273 -7.01 0.59 -9.51
CA GLU A 273 -8.43 0.38 -9.24
C GLU A 273 -9.27 1.22 -10.22
N ASP A 274 -10.41 0.66 -10.66
CA ASP A 274 -11.40 1.34 -11.52
C ASP A 274 -12.64 1.68 -10.67
N GLU A 275 -12.82 2.96 -10.39
CA GLU A 275 -13.94 3.49 -9.61
C GLU A 275 -14.79 4.43 -10.47
N ASN A 276 -15.46 3.92 -11.50
CA ASN A 276 -16.40 4.64 -12.37
C ASN A 276 -15.85 5.97 -12.96
N ASP A 277 -16.09 7.12 -12.28
CA ASP A 277 -15.65 8.45 -12.74
C ASP A 277 -14.19 8.75 -12.49
N TRP A 278 -13.54 7.97 -11.63
CA TRP A 278 -12.14 8.11 -11.22
C TRP A 278 -11.43 6.76 -11.30
N MET A 279 -10.18 6.79 -11.67
CA MET A 279 -9.29 5.62 -11.60
C MET A 279 -8.17 5.89 -10.62
N LYS A 280 -7.89 4.95 -9.73
CA LYS A 280 -6.70 4.97 -8.90
C LYS A 280 -5.52 4.54 -9.74
N VAL A 281 -4.51 5.36 -9.76
CA VAL A 281 -3.34 5.16 -10.61
C VAL A 281 -2.06 5.37 -9.83
N ALA A 282 -0.99 4.70 -10.27
CA ALA A 282 0.37 4.99 -9.88
C ALA A 282 1.13 5.62 -11.04
N THR A 283 1.83 6.71 -10.78
CA THR A 283 2.76 7.32 -11.75
C THR A 283 4.13 6.68 -11.65
N LYS A 284 4.91 6.76 -12.72
CA LYS A 284 6.28 6.20 -12.73
C LYS A 284 7.16 6.75 -11.61
N ASP A 285 6.95 8.00 -11.23
CA ASP A 285 7.70 8.71 -10.20
C ASP A 285 7.11 8.53 -8.77
N GLY A 286 6.21 7.54 -8.57
CA GLY A 286 5.79 7.07 -7.25
C GLY A 286 4.66 7.85 -6.59
N PHE A 287 3.86 8.62 -7.33
CA PHE A 287 2.60 9.16 -6.82
C PHE A 287 1.44 8.18 -7.06
N ILE A 288 0.75 7.82 -5.99
CA ILE A 288 -0.44 6.96 -6.03
C ILE A 288 -1.67 7.80 -5.68
N GLY A 289 -2.60 7.93 -6.61
CA GLY A 289 -3.77 8.77 -6.43
C GLY A 289 -4.81 8.54 -7.51
N TYR A 290 -5.69 9.51 -7.71
CA TYR A 290 -6.85 9.39 -8.56
C TYR A 290 -6.81 10.35 -9.74
N VAL A 291 -7.12 9.84 -10.92
CA VAL A 291 -7.28 10.59 -12.15
C VAL A 291 -8.70 10.38 -12.67
N LYS A 292 -9.32 11.43 -13.26
CA LYS A 292 -10.62 11.26 -13.91
C LYS A 292 -10.52 10.28 -15.06
N THR A 293 -11.42 9.30 -15.09
CA THR A 293 -11.50 8.27 -16.14
C THR A 293 -11.50 8.86 -17.55
N ASN A 294 -12.19 9.98 -17.75
CA ASN A 294 -12.26 10.63 -19.07
C ASN A 294 -10.97 11.35 -19.51
N ALA A 295 -9.97 11.46 -18.64
CA ALA A 295 -8.64 12.00 -18.94
C ALA A 295 -7.64 10.90 -19.33
N LEU A 296 -8.04 9.63 -19.24
CA LEU A 296 -7.27 8.46 -19.64
C LEU A 296 -7.74 7.94 -21.00
N ASN A 297 -6.84 7.33 -21.74
CA ASN A 297 -7.17 6.47 -22.87
C ASN A 297 -7.65 5.09 -22.36
N SER A 298 -7.94 4.16 -23.28
CA SER A 298 -8.27 2.78 -22.92
C SER A 298 -7.18 2.15 -22.07
N VAL A 299 -7.60 1.37 -21.08
CA VAL A 299 -6.69 0.56 -20.28
C VAL A 299 -6.20 -0.62 -21.12
N GLU A 300 -4.90 -0.82 -21.14
CA GLU A 300 -4.22 -1.89 -21.86
C GLU A 300 -3.42 -2.73 -20.87
N LYS A 301 -3.06 -3.94 -21.28
CA LYS A 301 -2.14 -4.79 -20.53
C LYS A 301 -0.74 -4.62 -21.11
N GLU A 302 0.22 -4.36 -20.26
CA GLU A 302 1.64 -4.25 -20.64
C GLU A 302 2.44 -5.26 -19.81
N LEU A 303 3.31 -6.02 -20.49
CA LEU A 303 4.23 -6.93 -19.81
C LEU A 303 5.43 -6.13 -19.32
N VAL A 304 5.60 -6.03 -18.03
CA VAL A 304 6.79 -5.45 -17.39
C VAL A 304 7.70 -6.58 -16.96
N SER A 305 8.95 -6.56 -17.40
CA SER A 305 9.94 -7.59 -17.11
C SER A 305 11.31 -6.99 -16.92
N ARG A 306 12.13 -7.69 -16.15
CA ARG A 306 13.56 -7.43 -16.00
C ARG A 306 14.32 -8.67 -16.44
N ASP A 307 15.47 -8.47 -17.05
CA ASP A 307 16.39 -9.55 -17.34
C ASP A 307 17.18 -9.89 -16.06
N TYR A 308 16.68 -10.91 -15.35
CA TYR A 308 17.26 -11.40 -14.10
C TYR A 308 17.13 -12.91 -14.04
N GLU A 309 18.25 -13.60 -13.89
CA GLU A 309 18.28 -15.04 -13.70
C GLU A 309 18.14 -15.35 -12.21
N GLU A 310 16.97 -15.84 -11.83
CA GLU A 310 16.70 -16.19 -10.45
C GLU A 310 17.44 -17.48 -10.07
N PRO A 311 18.23 -17.48 -8.97
CA PRO A 311 18.91 -18.69 -8.52
C PRO A 311 17.92 -19.81 -8.21
N GLU A 312 18.17 -21.00 -8.72
CA GLU A 312 17.34 -22.17 -8.47
C GLU A 312 17.63 -22.73 -7.07
N TYR A 313 16.64 -22.60 -6.18
CA TYR A 313 16.71 -23.15 -4.83
C TYR A 313 16.08 -24.53 -4.80
N THR A 314 16.89 -25.54 -4.57
CA THR A 314 16.43 -26.91 -4.40
C THR A 314 15.88 -27.15 -2.99
N ASN A 315 14.87 -26.39 -2.61
CA ASN A 315 14.20 -26.60 -1.33
C ASN A 315 13.35 -27.86 -1.42
N ILE A 316 13.45 -28.71 -0.40
CA ILE A 316 12.49 -29.80 -0.19
C ILE A 316 11.22 -29.14 0.36
N SER A 317 10.28 -28.87 -0.53
CA SER A 317 8.95 -28.38 -0.19
C SER A 317 7.94 -29.40 -0.66
N GLU A 318 7.32 -30.09 0.29
CA GLU A 318 6.32 -31.09 -0.02
C GLU A 318 4.93 -30.46 -0.18
N ASN A 319 4.15 -31.00 -1.12
CA ASN A 319 2.79 -30.52 -1.37
C ASN A 319 1.72 -31.26 -0.51
N TYR A 320 2.17 -31.93 0.54
CA TYR A 320 1.33 -32.69 1.47
C TYR A 320 1.73 -32.37 2.92
N THR A 321 0.84 -32.71 3.86
CA THR A 321 1.13 -32.56 5.30
C THR A 321 2.14 -33.62 5.75
N ILE A 322 3.31 -33.15 6.23
CA ILE A 322 4.33 -34.02 6.80
C ILE A 322 3.85 -34.50 8.16
N ASN A 323 3.76 -35.82 8.31
CA ASN A 323 3.46 -36.49 9.56
C ASN A 323 4.65 -37.39 9.92
N MET A 324 5.53 -36.84 10.79
CA MET A 324 6.88 -37.37 11.06
C MET A 324 7.00 -37.95 12.46
N ALA A 325 7.77 -39.00 12.60
CA ALA A 325 8.20 -39.55 13.88
C ALA A 325 9.74 -39.69 13.93
N TRP A 326 10.32 -39.40 15.08
CA TRP A 326 11.74 -39.68 15.33
C TRP A 326 11.93 -41.11 15.78
N HIS A 327 12.91 -41.80 15.16
CA HIS A 327 13.35 -43.11 15.60
C HIS A 327 14.74 -43.00 16.26
N ASN A 328 14.82 -43.26 17.56
CA ASN A 328 16.09 -43.22 18.29
C ASN A 328 16.96 -44.43 17.93
N VAL A 329 17.91 -44.24 17.03
CA VAL A 329 18.91 -45.25 16.66
C VAL A 329 20.18 -44.98 17.51
N SER A 330 20.37 -45.80 18.55
CA SER A 330 21.49 -45.62 19.48
C SER A 330 22.76 -46.39 19.09
N ASN A 331 22.62 -47.43 18.25
CA ASN A 331 23.71 -48.28 17.72
C ASN A 331 23.25 -48.90 16.40
N ALA A 332 24.16 -49.58 15.70
CA ALA A 332 23.85 -50.19 14.39
C ALA A 332 22.74 -51.25 14.47
N ASP A 333 22.66 -52.04 15.53
CA ASP A 333 21.65 -53.11 15.69
C ASP A 333 20.24 -52.52 15.84
N ALA A 334 20.10 -51.27 16.35
CA ALA A 334 18.84 -50.63 16.54
C ALA A 334 18.12 -50.34 15.21
N ASN A 335 18.83 -50.32 14.08
CA ASN A 335 18.22 -50.17 12.75
C ASN A 335 17.24 -51.31 12.44
N SER A 336 17.48 -52.51 12.90
CA SER A 336 16.61 -53.66 12.67
C SER A 336 15.22 -53.53 13.28
N TYR A 337 15.00 -52.66 14.26
CA TYR A 337 13.73 -52.41 14.91
C TYR A 337 12.75 -51.53 14.05
N ILE A 338 13.16 -51.08 12.87
CA ILE A 338 12.29 -50.22 12.03
C ILE A 338 10.95 -50.92 11.74
N LEU A 339 10.93 -52.21 11.43
CA LEU A 339 9.70 -52.93 11.08
C LEU A 339 8.71 -52.96 12.24
N GLU A 340 9.18 -53.17 13.47
CA GLU A 340 8.35 -53.12 14.67
C GLU A 340 7.85 -51.71 14.96
N THR A 341 8.71 -50.73 14.76
CA THR A 341 8.41 -49.30 14.97
C THR A 341 7.27 -48.83 14.03
N ILE A 342 7.35 -49.15 12.74
CA ILE A 342 6.35 -48.73 11.77
C ILE A 342 5.07 -49.54 11.77
N ALA A 343 5.12 -50.82 12.18
CA ALA A 343 3.97 -51.71 12.17
C ALA A 343 2.78 -51.23 13.04
N SER A 344 3.09 -50.46 14.09
CA SER A 344 2.09 -49.93 15.01
C SER A 344 1.64 -48.47 14.67
N THR A 345 2.25 -47.83 13.68
CA THR A 345 1.96 -46.43 13.32
C THR A 345 0.86 -46.35 12.25
N LYS A 346 0.07 -45.25 12.31
CA LYS A 346 -0.93 -44.95 11.29
C LYS A 346 -0.79 -43.50 10.85
N GLY A 347 -0.81 -43.30 9.52
CA GLY A 347 -0.75 -41.96 8.93
C GLY A 347 0.64 -41.33 8.96
N LEU A 348 1.66 -42.05 9.37
CA LEU A 348 3.06 -41.61 9.26
C LEU A 348 3.45 -41.64 7.78
N ASN A 349 4.14 -40.59 7.32
CA ASN A 349 4.68 -40.53 5.97
C ASN A 349 6.19 -40.21 5.96
N THR A 350 6.76 -39.83 7.09
CA THR A 350 8.18 -39.51 7.24
C THR A 350 8.72 -40.10 8.54
N ILE A 351 9.87 -40.79 8.48
CA ILE A 351 10.58 -41.28 9.65
C ILE A 351 11.96 -40.63 9.74
N ALA A 352 12.32 -40.19 10.93
CA ALA A 352 13.57 -39.44 11.16
C ALA A 352 14.49 -40.23 12.11
N PRO A 353 15.38 -41.11 11.59
CA PRO A 353 16.34 -41.84 12.42
C PRO A 353 17.49 -40.93 12.87
N THR A 354 17.91 -41.09 14.13
CA THR A 354 19.00 -40.32 14.73
C THR A 354 20.36 -40.91 14.35
N TRP A 355 20.70 -40.88 13.06
CA TRP A 355 21.87 -41.58 12.53
C TRP A 355 23.17 -40.85 12.64
N PHE A 356 23.16 -39.53 12.54
CA PHE A 356 24.37 -38.75 12.45
C PHE A 356 24.63 -37.99 13.75
N SER A 357 25.87 -37.93 14.15
CA SER A 357 26.32 -37.11 15.27
C SER A 357 27.65 -36.44 14.93
N LEU A 358 27.82 -35.19 15.39
CA LEU A 358 29.10 -34.51 15.27
C LEU A 358 30.17 -35.30 16.05
N ALA A 359 31.25 -35.67 15.38
CA ALA A 359 32.35 -36.40 15.97
C ALA A 359 33.35 -35.49 16.65
N ASP A 360 33.45 -34.23 16.18
CA ASP A 360 34.36 -33.22 16.71
C ASP A 360 33.94 -31.80 16.27
N THR A 361 34.69 -30.81 16.71
CA THR A 361 34.45 -29.40 16.36
C THR A 361 34.92 -29.01 14.96
N GLU A 362 35.48 -29.95 14.18
CA GLU A 362 36.00 -29.73 12.82
C GLU A 362 34.98 -30.13 11.71
N GLY A 363 33.74 -30.49 12.10
CA GLY A 363 32.69 -30.90 11.17
C GLY A 363 32.78 -32.35 10.71
N ASN A 364 33.55 -33.21 11.37
CA ASN A 364 33.49 -34.64 11.15
C ASN A 364 32.25 -35.23 11.79
N ILE A 365 31.62 -36.21 11.12
CA ILE A 365 30.42 -36.88 11.62
C ILE A 365 30.65 -38.37 11.83
N THR A 366 29.96 -38.95 12.79
CA THR A 366 29.76 -40.39 12.93
C THR A 366 28.41 -40.76 12.32
N SER A 367 28.34 -41.94 11.70
CA SER A 367 27.14 -42.41 11.00
C SER A 367 26.71 -43.78 11.48
N LEU A 368 25.40 -43.95 11.72
CA LEU A 368 24.74 -45.23 11.96
C LEU A 368 23.77 -45.54 10.82
N ALA A 369 23.88 -44.82 9.69
CA ALA A 369 22.99 -45.00 8.53
C ALA A 369 23.06 -46.42 7.99
N ASP A 370 21.88 -46.96 7.62
CA ASP A 370 21.69 -48.33 7.17
C ASP A 370 20.84 -48.37 5.91
N ALA A 371 21.33 -49.02 4.84
CA ALA A 371 20.64 -49.09 3.57
C ALA A 371 19.38 -49.95 3.63
N ASP A 372 19.37 -51.03 4.42
CA ASP A 372 18.22 -51.90 4.55
C ASP A 372 17.08 -51.18 5.28
N TYR A 373 17.43 -50.36 6.28
CA TYR A 373 16.46 -49.44 6.93
C TYR A 373 15.76 -48.53 5.91
N VAL A 374 16.52 -47.86 5.03
CA VAL A 374 15.95 -46.98 4.00
C VAL A 374 15.03 -47.78 3.07
N ASN A 375 15.46 -48.98 2.63
CA ASN A 375 14.69 -49.84 1.76
C ASN A 375 13.34 -50.24 2.40
N TYR A 376 13.33 -50.61 3.67
CA TYR A 376 12.12 -50.98 4.41
C TYR A 376 11.18 -49.78 4.60
N ALA A 377 11.74 -48.60 4.93
CA ALA A 377 10.96 -47.38 5.05
C ALA A 377 10.25 -47.06 3.72
N HIS A 378 11.00 -47.03 2.62
CA HIS A 378 10.46 -46.73 1.29
C HIS A 378 9.42 -47.79 0.83
N GLN A 379 9.63 -49.06 1.09
CA GLN A 379 8.64 -50.11 0.83
C GLN A 379 7.34 -49.91 1.62
N SER A 380 7.43 -49.21 2.75
CA SER A 380 6.29 -48.84 3.60
C SER A 380 5.72 -47.48 3.26
N ASN A 381 6.12 -46.87 2.14
CA ASN A 381 5.77 -45.50 1.70
C ASN A 381 6.12 -44.41 2.73
N LEU A 382 7.24 -44.58 3.43
CA LEU A 382 7.80 -43.58 4.34
C LEU A 382 9.03 -42.98 3.71
N GLU A 383 9.14 -41.64 3.80
CA GLU A 383 10.38 -40.93 3.54
C GLU A 383 11.31 -41.05 4.74
N VAL A 384 12.62 -41.01 4.50
CA VAL A 384 13.65 -41.06 5.54
C VAL A 384 14.38 -39.75 5.61
N TRP A 385 14.16 -39.00 6.70
CA TRP A 385 14.83 -37.74 6.97
C TRP A 385 15.77 -37.90 8.14
N ALA A 386 17.03 -38.23 7.85
CA ALA A 386 18.02 -38.51 8.88
C ALA A 386 18.32 -37.28 9.74
N VAL A 387 18.43 -37.51 11.06
CA VAL A 387 18.75 -36.48 12.04
C VAL A 387 20.27 -36.40 12.22
N LEU A 388 20.81 -35.18 12.10
CA LEU A 388 22.12 -34.81 12.60
C LEU A 388 21.95 -34.20 13.99
N ARG A 389 22.71 -34.67 14.97
CA ARG A 389 22.72 -34.17 16.35
C ARG A 389 24.15 -33.83 16.83
N ASP A 390 24.25 -32.90 17.74
CA ASP A 390 25.49 -32.42 18.32
C ASP A 390 25.88 -33.16 19.61
N PHE A 391 24.94 -33.83 20.25
CA PHE A 391 25.18 -34.63 21.46
C PHE A 391 25.34 -36.14 21.14
N HIS A 392 25.98 -36.89 22.03
CA HIS A 392 26.37 -38.29 21.83
C HIS A 392 27.52 -38.52 20.83
N GLY A 393 28.26 -37.47 20.46
CA GLY A 393 29.47 -37.54 19.64
C GLY A 393 30.70 -37.06 20.41
N GLY A 394 31.58 -36.38 19.69
CA GLY A 394 32.78 -35.77 20.25
C GLY A 394 32.61 -34.35 20.76
N ILE A 395 31.40 -33.79 20.66
CA ILE A 395 31.05 -32.46 21.18
C ILE A 395 30.57 -32.62 22.62
N ASN A 396 31.18 -31.88 23.55
CA ASN A 396 30.94 -32.05 24.97
C ASN A 396 30.39 -30.80 25.68
N SER A 397 30.28 -29.69 24.97
CA SER A 397 29.75 -28.45 25.52
C SER A 397 28.89 -27.68 24.53
N TYR A 398 28.00 -26.85 25.06
CA TYR A 398 27.22 -25.89 24.29
C TYR A 398 28.11 -24.91 23.49
N GLU A 399 29.22 -24.49 24.08
CA GLU A 399 30.18 -23.57 23.46
C GLU A 399 30.83 -24.20 22.22
N GLU A 400 31.20 -25.49 22.27
CA GLU A 400 31.73 -26.22 21.13
C GLU A 400 30.70 -26.35 20.00
N THR A 401 29.44 -26.64 20.31
CA THR A 401 28.34 -26.67 19.35
C THR A 401 28.15 -25.30 18.71
N TYR A 402 28.16 -24.22 19.50
CA TYR A 402 28.01 -22.86 19.00
C TYR A 402 29.14 -22.48 18.04
N HIS A 403 30.39 -22.72 18.41
CA HIS A 403 31.55 -22.45 17.55
C HIS A 403 31.52 -23.24 16.24
N PHE A 404 31.06 -24.47 16.27
CA PHE A 404 30.83 -25.25 15.06
C PHE A 404 29.71 -24.61 14.19
N ALA A 405 28.59 -24.26 14.81
CA ALA A 405 27.40 -23.78 14.11
C ALA A 405 27.62 -22.41 13.42
N VAL A 406 28.50 -21.54 13.94
CA VAL A 406 28.82 -20.23 13.34
C VAL A 406 29.99 -20.26 12.36
N ASP A 407 30.74 -21.38 12.27
CA ASP A 407 31.83 -21.53 11.32
C ASP A 407 31.34 -22.12 10.00
N ASN A 408 31.15 -21.26 8.99
CA ASN A 408 30.65 -21.66 7.68
C ASN A 408 31.48 -22.77 7.02
N THR A 409 32.83 -22.77 7.20
CA THR A 409 33.71 -23.76 6.59
C THR A 409 33.45 -25.14 7.18
N LYS A 410 33.25 -25.22 8.50
CA LYS A 410 32.95 -26.46 9.20
C LYS A 410 31.56 -26.97 8.93
N HIS A 411 30.59 -26.05 8.80
CA HIS A 411 29.23 -26.37 8.42
C HIS A 411 29.15 -26.99 7.03
N ILE A 412 29.85 -26.43 6.05
CA ILE A 412 29.86 -26.94 4.67
C ILE A 412 30.50 -28.33 4.61
N LYS A 413 31.49 -28.60 5.49
CA LYS A 413 32.14 -29.90 5.55
C LYS A 413 31.22 -30.99 6.13
N CYS A 414 30.39 -30.64 7.12
CA CYS A 414 29.41 -31.53 7.72
C CYS A 414 28.26 -31.87 6.77
#